data_73f8c985bd23bd2253f69f36db1cdcf7
#
_entry.id   73f8c985bd23bd2253f69f36db1cdcf7
#
_cell.length_a   1.000
_cell.length_b   1.000
_cell.length_c   1.000
_cell.angle_alpha   90.00
_cell.angle_beta   90.00
_cell.angle_gamma   90.00
#
_symmetry.space_group_name_H-M   'P 1'
#
loop_
_entity.id
_entity.type
_entity.pdbx_description
1 polymer ?
#
loop_
_entity_poly.entity_id
_entity_poly.type
_entity_poly.pdbx_seq_one_letter_code
_entity_poly.pdbx_strand_id
1 'polypeptide(L)'
;DEFVGVISTARPINELKELIGKLNKSQEELNYYKEEFFKQISNNSSFNNIIGSSRTLKDILYICEKTSKTTSTILIRGESGTGKELIAKAVHNNSTRHDKPFVRVNCASIPENLLESELFGYEKGSFTGATKSKPGKFLIADGGTIFLDEIGDMPMSMQVKLLRVLQEMEIDPIGGIDPISIDVRVIATTNRNLEEMIKEKTFRQDLYYRLDVIGINLPALRERKEDIPDLVEYFIKKLNIKLNKNILGISNDALNLLQQYQWPGNIRELENIIERAMNFCDEKYISSFYLPSYLKPTIENPNKFDLDKDNILPFEEYE
;
A
#
# COMPACT_ATOMS: atom_id res chain seq x y z
N ASP A 1 -44.66 -20.81 45.53
CA ASP A 1 -44.63 -20.76 44.06
C ASP A 1 -44.40 -19.31 43.62
N GLU A 2 -43.13 -18.94 43.33
CA GLU A 2 -42.77 -17.64 42.76
C GLU A 2 -42.90 -17.70 41.25
N PHE A 3 -43.81 -16.93 40.66
CA PHE A 3 -43.89 -16.71 39.22
C PHE A 3 -42.85 -15.68 38.79
N VAL A 4 -41.81 -16.14 38.10
CA VAL A 4 -40.86 -15.24 37.41
C VAL A 4 -41.48 -14.94 36.01
N GLY A 5 -42.01 -13.71 35.90
CA GLY A 5 -42.53 -13.22 34.62
C GLY A 5 -41.42 -12.81 33.68
N VAL A 6 -41.33 -13.45 32.51
CA VAL A 6 -40.46 -13.04 31.40
C VAL A 6 -41.15 -11.92 30.64
N ILE A 7 -40.66 -10.68 30.73
CA ILE A 7 -41.10 -9.55 29.90
C ILE A 7 -40.32 -9.62 28.57
N SER A 8 -40.96 -10.14 27.51
CA SER A 8 -40.43 -10.05 26.15
C SER A 8 -40.92 -8.74 25.51
N THR A 9 -40.03 -7.79 25.29
CA THR A 9 -40.32 -6.59 24.48
C THR A 9 -40.13 -6.92 23.01
N ALA A 10 -41.20 -7.41 22.36
CA ALA A 10 -41.24 -7.56 20.90
C ALA A 10 -41.49 -6.18 20.27
N ARG A 11 -40.52 -5.59 19.61
CA ARG A 11 -40.76 -4.46 18.70
C ARG A 11 -41.55 -4.93 17.50
N PRO A 12 -42.57 -4.17 17.02
CA PRO A 12 -43.38 -4.57 15.87
C PRO A 12 -42.45 -4.78 14.65
N ILE A 13 -42.59 -5.92 13.97
CA ILE A 13 -41.84 -6.28 12.75
C ILE A 13 -41.96 -5.19 11.68
N ASN A 14 -43.03 -4.43 11.68
CA ASN A 14 -43.25 -3.31 10.75
C ASN A 14 -42.31 -2.13 11.00
N GLU A 15 -41.97 -1.76 12.26
CA GLU A 15 -40.98 -0.73 12.55
C GLU A 15 -39.59 -1.15 12.10
N LEU A 16 -39.25 -2.42 12.29
CA LEU A 16 -37.94 -2.94 11.84
C LEU A 16 -37.82 -2.91 10.31
N LYS A 17 -38.89 -3.28 9.60
CA LYS A 17 -38.97 -3.20 8.13
C LYS A 17 -38.86 -1.75 7.62
N GLU A 18 -39.50 -0.81 8.30
CA GLU A 18 -39.43 0.60 7.94
C GLU A 18 -38.03 1.19 8.17
N LEU A 19 -37.37 0.83 9.28
CA LEU A 19 -36.00 1.20 9.56
C LEU A 19 -35.01 0.63 8.55
N ILE A 20 -35.17 -0.65 8.18
CA ILE A 20 -34.36 -1.29 7.13
C ILE A 20 -34.59 -0.61 5.78
N GLY A 21 -35.83 -0.25 5.44
CA GLY A 21 -36.14 0.49 4.22
C GLY A 21 -35.49 1.89 4.19
N LYS A 22 -35.50 2.61 5.30
CA LYS A 22 -34.84 3.91 5.44
C LYS A 22 -33.31 3.77 5.34
N LEU A 23 -32.74 2.74 5.95
CA LEU A 23 -31.32 2.45 5.89
C LEU A 23 -30.86 2.14 4.46
N ASN A 24 -31.59 1.27 3.75
CA ASN A 24 -31.30 0.92 2.37
C ASN A 24 -31.37 2.14 1.45
N LYS A 25 -32.41 2.96 1.60
CA LYS A 25 -32.57 4.19 0.81
C LYS A 25 -31.41 5.19 1.06
N SER A 26 -31.03 5.37 2.33
CA SER A 26 -29.90 6.23 2.67
C SER A 26 -28.57 5.69 2.13
N GLN A 27 -28.40 4.36 2.08
CA GLN A 27 -27.24 3.72 1.49
C GLN A 27 -27.20 3.86 -0.03
N GLU A 28 -28.34 3.76 -0.71
CA GLU A 28 -28.45 4.01 -2.16
C GLU A 28 -28.13 5.47 -2.51
N GLU A 29 -28.68 6.44 -1.76
CA GLU A 29 -28.36 7.85 -1.92
C GLU A 29 -26.86 8.14 -1.71
N LEU A 30 -26.27 7.56 -0.66
CA LEU A 30 -24.82 7.69 -0.39
C LEU A 30 -23.98 7.10 -1.54
N ASN A 31 -24.38 5.95 -2.08
CA ASN A 31 -23.70 5.34 -3.21
C ASN A 31 -23.84 6.20 -4.48
N TYR A 32 -25.00 6.77 -4.74
CA TYR A 32 -25.21 7.69 -5.87
C TYR A 32 -24.30 8.92 -5.77
N TYR A 33 -24.26 9.59 -4.60
CA TYR A 33 -23.36 10.75 -4.40
C TYR A 33 -21.88 10.36 -4.50
N LYS A 34 -21.50 9.17 -4.04
CA LYS A 34 -20.14 8.66 -4.21
C LYS A 34 -19.81 8.45 -5.69
N GLU A 35 -20.69 7.86 -6.47
CA GLU A 35 -20.47 7.64 -7.91
C GLU A 35 -20.37 8.97 -8.71
N GLU A 36 -21.23 9.94 -8.42
CA GLU A 36 -21.11 11.26 -9.02
C GLU A 36 -19.79 11.95 -8.65
N PHE A 37 -19.38 11.81 -7.41
CA PHE A 37 -18.11 12.33 -6.93
C PHE A 37 -16.92 11.66 -7.61
N PHE A 38 -16.96 10.33 -7.82
CA PHE A 38 -15.92 9.61 -8.58
C PHE A 38 -15.85 10.05 -10.05
N LYS A 39 -16.97 10.38 -10.66
CA LYS A 39 -16.97 10.99 -12.01
C LYS A 39 -16.27 12.36 -12.04
N GLN A 40 -16.39 13.13 -10.97
CA GLN A 40 -15.69 14.41 -10.82
C GLN A 40 -14.19 14.23 -10.53
N ILE A 41 -13.80 13.23 -9.71
CA ILE A 41 -12.39 12.89 -9.44
C ILE A 41 -11.69 12.40 -10.71
N SER A 42 -12.34 11.57 -11.52
CA SER A 42 -11.76 11.08 -12.77
C SER A 42 -11.46 12.18 -13.78
N ASN A 43 -11.99 13.37 -13.57
CA ASN A 43 -11.61 14.57 -14.31
C ASN A 43 -10.45 15.34 -13.67
N ASN A 44 -10.03 15.02 -12.43
CA ASN A 44 -8.93 15.66 -11.72
C ASN A 44 -7.70 14.73 -11.68
N SER A 45 -6.70 15.05 -12.42
CA SER A 45 -5.62 14.25 -13.01
C SER A 45 -4.72 13.40 -12.10
N SER A 46 -4.72 13.55 -10.77
CA SER A 46 -3.66 12.94 -9.94
C SER A 46 -4.00 11.57 -9.41
N PHE A 47 -5.30 11.23 -9.27
CA PHE A 47 -5.74 9.88 -8.89
C PHE A 47 -5.92 8.95 -10.10
N ASN A 48 -5.84 9.46 -11.33
CA ASN A 48 -5.98 8.69 -12.58
C ASN A 48 -4.88 7.63 -12.77
N ASN A 49 -3.77 7.77 -12.06
CA ASN A 49 -2.68 6.79 -12.09
C ASN A 49 -2.91 5.60 -11.14
N ILE A 50 -3.99 5.63 -10.35
CA ILE A 50 -4.35 4.55 -9.44
C ILE A 50 -5.42 3.72 -10.13
N ILE A 51 -5.01 2.56 -10.63
CA ILE A 51 -5.85 1.68 -11.45
C ILE A 51 -6.64 0.72 -10.55
N GLY A 52 -7.93 0.60 -10.83
CA GLY A 52 -8.86 -0.33 -10.19
C GLY A 52 -10.26 0.28 -10.11
N SER A 53 -11.24 -0.61 -10.13
CA SER A 53 -12.69 -0.28 -10.13
C SER A 53 -13.40 -0.76 -8.88
N SER A 54 -12.70 -1.48 -7.99
CA SER A 54 -13.26 -2.06 -6.77
C SER A 54 -13.85 -0.98 -5.84
N ARG A 55 -14.93 -1.35 -5.16
CA ARG A 55 -15.60 -0.48 -4.21
C ARG A 55 -14.68 -0.05 -3.08
N THR A 56 -13.89 -0.99 -2.55
CA THR A 56 -12.94 -0.73 -1.45
C THR A 56 -11.90 0.31 -1.87
N LEU A 57 -11.34 0.18 -3.08
CA LEU A 57 -10.37 1.16 -3.59
C LEU A 57 -11.02 2.54 -3.76
N LYS A 58 -12.24 2.61 -4.31
CA LYS A 58 -12.99 3.86 -4.45
C LYS A 58 -13.22 4.55 -3.10
N ASP A 59 -13.66 3.82 -2.08
CA ASP A 59 -13.86 4.38 -0.73
C ASP A 59 -12.53 4.95 -0.17
N ILE A 60 -11.41 4.29 -0.39
CA ILE A 60 -10.07 4.78 0.00
C ILE A 60 -9.71 6.06 -0.76
N LEU A 61 -9.92 6.09 -2.08
CA LEU A 61 -9.64 7.28 -2.90
C LEU A 61 -10.50 8.49 -2.47
N TYR A 62 -11.75 8.25 -2.09
CA TYR A 62 -12.60 9.28 -1.51
C TYR A 62 -12.01 9.87 -0.23
N ILE A 63 -11.53 9.03 0.70
CA ILE A 63 -10.86 9.48 1.93
C ILE A 63 -9.59 10.27 1.56
N CYS A 64 -8.77 9.75 0.64
CA CYS A 64 -7.54 10.39 0.18
C CYS A 64 -7.79 11.79 -0.38
N GLU A 65 -8.84 11.98 -1.18
CA GLU A 65 -9.17 13.29 -1.72
C GLU A 65 -9.63 14.28 -0.65
N LYS A 66 -10.52 13.85 0.25
CA LYS A 66 -10.96 14.71 1.37
C LYS A 66 -9.80 15.13 2.24
N THR A 67 -8.91 14.18 2.56
CA THR A 67 -7.76 14.43 3.45
C THR A 67 -6.62 15.18 2.74
N SER A 68 -6.54 15.12 1.42
CA SER A 68 -5.53 15.89 0.67
C SER A 68 -5.58 17.39 0.96
N LYS A 69 -6.78 17.93 1.21
CA LYS A 69 -7.01 19.35 1.51
C LYS A 69 -6.63 19.77 2.94
N THR A 70 -6.28 18.81 3.82
CA THR A 70 -5.89 19.08 5.21
C THR A 70 -4.38 19.00 5.37
N THR A 71 -3.86 19.51 6.50
CA THR A 71 -2.46 19.38 6.90
C THR A 71 -2.21 18.17 7.82
N SER A 72 -3.26 17.41 8.15
CA SER A 72 -3.18 16.29 9.08
C SER A 72 -2.20 15.23 8.61
N THR A 73 -1.55 14.56 9.57
CA THR A 73 -0.70 13.39 9.34
C THR A 73 -1.54 12.22 8.82
N ILE A 74 -1.01 11.51 7.85
CA ILE A 74 -1.67 10.34 7.26
C ILE A 74 -0.78 9.12 7.46
N LEU A 75 -1.36 8.03 7.99
CA LEU A 75 -0.72 6.74 8.09
C LEU A 75 -1.37 5.76 7.09
N ILE A 76 -0.61 5.33 6.08
CA ILE A 76 -1.07 4.37 5.07
C ILE A 76 -0.51 3.00 5.41
N ARG A 77 -1.38 2.04 5.68
CA ARG A 77 -1.04 0.67 6.00
C ARG A 77 -1.40 -0.26 4.85
N GLY A 78 -0.71 -1.36 4.75
CA GLY A 78 -0.97 -2.41 3.78
C GLY A 78 0.27 -3.21 3.46
N GLU A 79 0.09 -4.38 2.90
CA GLU A 79 1.18 -5.28 2.52
C GLU A 79 2.16 -4.62 1.52
N SER A 80 3.35 -5.20 1.40
CA SER A 80 4.31 -4.76 0.39
C SER A 80 3.72 -4.92 -1.01
N GLY A 81 3.95 -3.93 -1.88
CA GLY A 81 3.48 -3.97 -3.27
C GLY A 81 2.00 -3.62 -3.49
N THR A 82 1.26 -3.17 -2.49
CA THR A 82 -0.17 -2.75 -2.63
C THR A 82 -0.35 -1.38 -3.28
N GLY A 83 0.72 -0.56 -3.38
CA GLY A 83 0.67 0.77 -3.99
C GLY A 83 0.63 1.93 -2.99
N LYS A 84 1.05 1.73 -1.73
CA LYS A 84 1.09 2.77 -0.67
C LYS A 84 1.75 4.07 -1.13
N GLU A 85 2.88 3.98 -1.83
CA GLU A 85 3.61 5.14 -2.36
C GLU A 85 2.80 5.92 -3.40
N LEU A 86 2.08 5.23 -4.29
CA LEU A 86 1.24 5.88 -5.30
C LEU A 86 0.12 6.69 -4.63
N ILE A 87 -0.48 6.15 -3.57
CA ILE A 87 -1.49 6.86 -2.77
C ILE A 87 -0.87 8.08 -2.10
N ALA A 88 0.29 7.95 -1.45
CA ALA A 88 0.97 9.08 -0.80
C ALA A 88 1.27 10.22 -1.78
N LYS A 89 1.78 9.87 -2.97
CA LYS A 89 2.06 10.83 -4.04
C LYS A 89 0.79 11.47 -4.58
N ALA A 90 -0.29 10.72 -4.75
CA ALA A 90 -1.58 11.23 -5.20
C ALA A 90 -2.18 12.21 -4.17
N VAL A 91 -2.09 11.90 -2.87
CA VAL A 91 -2.52 12.80 -1.79
C VAL A 91 -1.73 14.11 -1.82
N HIS A 92 -0.41 14.07 -1.98
CA HIS A 92 0.42 15.28 -2.09
C HIS A 92 0.03 16.10 -3.32
N ASN A 93 -0.06 15.48 -4.49
CA ASN A 93 -0.38 16.15 -5.75
C ASN A 93 -1.78 16.81 -5.76
N ASN A 94 -2.71 16.36 -4.92
CA ASN A 94 -4.04 16.95 -4.76
C ASN A 94 -4.15 17.90 -3.55
N SER A 95 -3.05 18.13 -2.85
CA SER A 95 -3.01 19.00 -1.67
C SER A 95 -2.80 20.47 -2.04
N THR A 96 -2.92 21.33 -1.05
CA THR A 96 -2.54 22.76 -1.16
C THR A 96 -1.02 22.96 -1.32
N ARG A 97 -0.23 21.89 -1.16
CA ARG A 97 1.24 21.87 -1.29
C ARG A 97 1.72 21.10 -2.54
N HIS A 98 0.85 20.94 -3.55
CA HIS A 98 1.13 20.14 -4.76
C HIS A 98 2.33 20.65 -5.58
N ASP A 99 2.66 21.93 -5.48
CA ASP A 99 3.79 22.62 -6.12
C ASP A 99 5.03 22.74 -5.21
N LYS A 100 4.94 22.23 -3.99
CA LYS A 100 6.01 22.24 -2.97
C LYS A 100 6.79 20.93 -2.95
N PRO A 101 7.95 20.87 -2.27
CA PRO A 101 8.75 19.65 -2.22
C PRO A 101 7.97 18.42 -1.70
N PHE A 102 8.15 17.29 -2.38
CA PHE A 102 7.75 15.96 -1.91
C PHE A 102 9.01 15.14 -1.65
N VAL A 103 9.45 15.11 -0.39
CA VAL A 103 10.69 14.46 0.01
C VAL A 103 10.42 13.06 0.51
N ARG A 104 11.01 12.06 -0.16
CA ARG A 104 10.87 10.64 0.20
C ARG A 104 12.02 10.18 1.07
N VAL A 105 11.69 9.44 2.10
CA VAL A 105 12.65 8.74 2.96
C VAL A 105 12.12 7.33 3.19
N ASN A 106 12.91 6.31 2.82
CA ASN A 106 12.60 4.93 3.17
C ASN A 106 13.43 4.55 4.40
N CYS A 107 12.75 4.35 5.53
CA CYS A 107 13.40 4.10 6.82
C CYS A 107 14.15 2.76 6.87
N ALA A 108 13.69 1.76 6.10
CA ALA A 108 14.34 0.46 6.03
C ALA A 108 15.61 0.44 5.16
N SER A 109 15.74 1.38 4.21
CA SER A 109 16.86 1.39 3.27
C SER A 109 18.09 2.14 3.76
N ILE A 110 17.94 2.96 4.80
CA ILE A 110 19.03 3.77 5.36
C ILE A 110 19.61 3.04 6.59
N PRO A 111 20.92 2.79 6.65
CA PRO A 111 21.55 2.25 7.85
C PRO A 111 21.25 3.10 9.09
N GLU A 112 20.99 2.45 10.24
CA GLU A 112 20.57 3.11 11.49
C GLU A 112 21.49 4.27 11.90
N ASN A 113 22.80 4.07 11.80
CA ASN A 113 23.81 5.07 12.12
C ASN A 113 23.81 6.31 11.20
N LEU A 114 23.19 6.21 10.02
CA LEU A 114 23.08 7.33 9.08
C LEU A 114 21.68 7.96 9.07
N LEU A 115 20.67 7.23 9.57
CA LEU A 115 19.28 7.67 9.50
C LEU A 115 19.06 9.01 10.19
N GLU A 116 19.71 9.24 11.35
CA GLU A 116 19.64 10.50 12.07
C GLU A 116 20.18 11.66 11.25
N SER A 117 21.39 11.52 10.71
CA SER A 117 22.03 12.55 9.90
C SER A 117 21.29 12.85 8.60
N GLU A 118 20.67 11.84 7.99
CA GLU A 118 19.84 12.02 6.79
C GLU A 118 18.53 12.73 7.11
N LEU A 119 17.82 12.37 8.20
CA LEU A 119 16.54 12.97 8.56
C LEU A 119 16.67 14.40 9.06
N PHE A 120 17.59 14.64 10.02
CA PHE A 120 17.67 15.90 10.76
C PHE A 120 18.83 16.80 10.31
N GLY A 121 19.81 16.24 9.59
CA GLY A 121 21.01 16.97 9.17
C GLY A 121 22.08 17.07 10.26
N TYR A 122 23.16 17.73 9.95
CA TYR A 122 24.28 17.90 10.86
C TYR A 122 25.08 19.17 10.58
N GLU A 123 25.69 19.73 11.63
CA GLU A 123 26.60 20.85 11.55
C GLU A 123 28.05 20.40 11.33
N LYS A 124 28.87 21.29 10.77
CA LYS A 124 30.29 21.06 10.58
C LYS A 124 30.96 20.75 11.92
N GLY A 125 31.75 19.65 11.96
CA GLY A 125 32.48 19.23 13.15
C GLY A 125 31.69 18.39 14.15
N SER A 126 30.44 18.06 13.90
CA SER A 126 29.56 17.26 14.79
C SER A 126 30.03 15.82 14.99
N PHE A 127 30.79 15.27 14.03
CA PHE A 127 31.41 13.95 14.12
C PHE A 127 32.64 13.85 13.21
N THR A 128 33.44 12.80 13.36
CA THR A 128 34.62 12.54 12.53
C THR A 128 34.22 12.38 11.06
N GLY A 129 34.65 13.35 10.20
CA GLY A 129 34.25 13.38 8.78
C GLY A 129 33.22 14.45 8.42
N ALA A 130 32.60 15.13 9.39
CA ALA A 130 31.70 16.26 9.15
C ALA A 130 32.46 17.53 8.74
N THR A 131 32.99 17.55 7.53
CA THR A 131 33.79 18.68 7.00
C THR A 131 32.94 19.89 6.61
N LYS A 132 31.66 19.70 6.34
CA LYS A 132 30.65 20.72 6.00
C LYS A 132 29.34 20.40 6.72
N SER A 133 28.48 21.39 6.93
CA SER A 133 27.08 21.16 7.36
C SER A 133 26.27 20.57 6.20
N LYS A 134 25.27 19.73 6.54
CA LYS A 134 24.33 19.12 5.59
C LYS A 134 22.90 19.25 6.10
N PRO A 135 21.98 19.87 5.32
CA PRO A 135 20.57 19.92 5.70
C PRO A 135 19.94 18.52 5.70
N GLY A 136 19.10 18.25 6.70
CA GLY A 136 18.33 17.02 6.79
C GLY A 136 17.11 17.01 5.86
N LYS A 137 16.51 15.83 5.67
CA LYS A 137 15.34 15.65 4.81
C LYS A 137 14.14 16.44 5.29
N PHE A 138 13.98 16.63 6.61
CA PHE A 138 12.90 17.48 7.16
C PHE A 138 13.06 18.93 6.73
N LEU A 139 14.28 19.48 6.80
CA LEU A 139 14.54 20.85 6.35
C LEU A 139 14.37 21.01 4.82
N ILE A 140 14.75 20.01 4.05
CA ILE A 140 14.52 19.98 2.59
C ILE A 140 13.03 19.94 2.25
N ALA A 141 12.21 19.32 3.13
CA ALA A 141 10.77 19.21 2.96
C ALA A 141 10.00 20.44 3.47
N ASP A 142 10.69 21.45 3.99
CA ASP A 142 10.03 22.64 4.57
C ASP A 142 9.10 23.33 3.58
N GLY A 143 7.93 23.73 4.04
CA GLY A 143 6.81 24.22 3.24
C GLY A 143 6.07 23.15 2.42
N GLY A 144 6.59 21.91 2.38
CA GLY A 144 6.12 20.81 1.54
C GLY A 144 5.58 19.59 2.31
N THR A 145 5.93 18.42 1.81
CA THR A 145 5.50 17.12 2.38
C THR A 145 6.70 16.19 2.52
N ILE A 146 6.87 15.58 3.69
CA ILE A 146 7.79 14.45 3.86
C ILE A 146 6.99 13.14 3.82
N PHE A 147 7.49 12.18 3.07
CA PHE A 147 6.95 10.84 2.95
C PHE A 147 7.91 9.85 3.60
N LEU A 148 7.49 9.26 4.74
CA LEU A 148 8.25 8.29 5.52
C LEU A 148 7.74 6.88 5.18
N ASP A 149 8.47 6.19 4.31
CA ASP A 149 8.13 4.82 3.93
C ASP A 149 8.72 3.82 4.91
N GLU A 150 7.98 2.76 5.22
CA GLU A 150 8.29 1.69 6.17
C GLU A 150 8.66 2.24 7.56
N ILE A 151 7.77 3.07 8.13
CA ILE A 151 7.97 3.70 9.46
C ILE A 151 8.14 2.69 10.59
N GLY A 152 7.58 1.47 10.45
CA GLY A 152 7.75 0.38 11.40
C GLY A 152 9.19 -0.12 11.52
N ASP A 153 10.06 0.20 10.58
CA ASP A 153 11.50 -0.15 10.62
C ASP A 153 12.37 0.93 11.29
N MET A 154 11.76 2.01 11.76
CA MET A 154 12.48 3.11 12.42
C MET A 154 12.97 2.67 13.80
N PRO A 155 14.29 2.84 14.12
CA PRO A 155 14.84 2.54 15.44
C PRO A 155 14.17 3.35 16.56
N MET A 156 14.09 2.79 17.75
CA MET A 156 13.45 3.42 18.92
C MET A 156 14.04 4.80 19.27
N SER A 157 15.34 4.98 19.11
CA SER A 157 16.05 6.25 19.28
C SER A 157 15.51 7.33 18.35
N MET A 158 15.23 6.97 17.09
CA MET A 158 14.71 7.87 16.07
C MET A 158 13.22 8.15 16.23
N GLN A 159 12.46 7.19 16.76
CA GLN A 159 11.04 7.38 17.07
C GLN A 159 10.84 8.52 18.10
N VAL A 160 11.74 8.67 19.09
CA VAL A 160 11.72 9.77 20.05
C VAL A 160 11.89 11.12 19.36
N LYS A 161 12.87 11.21 18.45
CA LYS A 161 13.13 12.45 17.70
C LYS A 161 12.02 12.80 16.74
N LEU A 162 11.47 11.80 16.05
CA LEU A 162 10.33 12.00 15.16
C LEU A 162 9.10 12.48 15.94
N LEU A 163 8.84 11.93 17.12
CA LEU A 163 7.73 12.37 17.96
C LEU A 163 7.85 13.86 18.30
N ARG A 164 9.06 14.33 18.67
CA ARG A 164 9.31 15.75 18.94
C ARG A 164 9.01 16.60 17.70
N VAL A 165 9.49 16.19 16.54
CA VAL A 165 9.18 16.92 15.28
C VAL A 165 7.68 16.99 15.01
N LEU A 166 6.92 15.91 15.23
CA LEU A 166 5.47 15.90 15.02
C LEU A 166 4.69 16.73 16.04
N GLN A 167 5.28 17.00 17.21
CA GLN A 167 4.64 17.78 18.30
C GLN A 167 4.97 19.26 18.20
N GLU A 168 6.24 19.59 18.02
CA GLU A 168 6.80 20.94 18.12
C GLU A 168 7.00 21.59 16.74
N MET A 169 7.02 20.80 15.65
CA MET A 169 7.39 21.25 14.30
C MET A 169 8.78 21.91 14.29
N GLU A 170 9.71 21.30 15.03
CA GLU A 170 11.10 21.71 15.14
C GLU A 170 12.02 20.52 14.95
N ILE A 171 13.21 20.76 14.41
CA ILE A 171 14.29 19.77 14.26
C ILE A 171 15.55 20.23 14.95
N ASP A 172 16.28 19.27 15.53
CA ASP A 172 17.61 19.48 16.11
C ASP A 172 18.68 18.84 15.20
N PRO A 173 19.42 19.60 14.38
CA PRO A 173 20.56 19.06 13.63
C PRO A 173 21.64 18.49 14.56
N ILE A 174 22.32 17.43 14.14
CA ILE A 174 23.41 16.85 14.95
C ILE A 174 24.52 17.89 15.14
N GLY A 175 24.85 18.20 16.41
CA GLY A 175 25.82 19.25 16.76
C GLY A 175 25.29 20.68 16.64
N GLY A 176 24.03 20.87 16.29
CA GLY A 176 23.33 22.16 16.37
C GLY A 176 23.03 22.57 17.81
N ILE A 177 23.02 23.88 18.08
CA ILE A 177 22.71 24.44 19.40
C ILE A 177 21.24 24.80 19.49
N ASP A 178 20.69 25.39 18.44
CA ASP A 178 19.31 25.89 18.41
C ASP A 178 18.43 25.01 17.55
N PRO A 179 17.17 24.75 17.97
CA PRO A 179 16.19 24.04 17.14
C PRO A 179 15.81 24.91 15.94
N ILE A 180 15.51 24.25 14.82
CA ILE A 180 15.08 24.88 13.57
C ILE A 180 13.59 24.60 13.39
N SER A 181 12.76 25.63 13.34
CA SER A 181 11.33 25.51 13.08
C SER A 181 11.07 25.15 11.60
N ILE A 182 10.11 24.26 11.37
CA ILE A 182 9.73 23.78 10.04
C ILE A 182 8.21 23.72 9.90
N ASP A 183 7.71 23.82 8.66
CA ASP A 183 6.29 23.60 8.33
C ASP A 183 6.18 22.44 7.33
N VAL A 184 6.09 21.21 7.82
CA VAL A 184 6.10 20.00 6.99
C VAL A 184 4.85 19.16 7.24
N ARG A 185 4.16 18.79 6.15
CA ARG A 185 3.13 17.75 6.21
C ARG A 185 3.77 16.38 6.20
N VAL A 186 3.31 15.48 7.09
CA VAL A 186 3.86 14.11 7.20
C VAL A 186 2.87 13.10 6.64
N ILE A 187 3.35 12.23 5.75
CA ILE A 187 2.66 11.02 5.28
C ILE A 187 3.58 9.84 5.59
N ALA A 188 3.11 8.89 6.38
CA ALA A 188 3.88 7.70 6.75
C ALA A 188 3.24 6.44 6.17
N THR A 189 4.05 5.43 5.87
CA THR A 189 3.58 4.11 5.43
C THR A 189 4.21 2.99 6.23
N THR A 190 3.52 1.86 6.33
CA THR A 190 4.07 0.64 6.90
C THR A 190 3.36 -0.60 6.36
N ASN A 191 4.08 -1.71 6.30
CA ASN A 191 3.55 -3.05 6.10
C ASN A 191 3.48 -3.85 7.41
N ARG A 192 4.01 -3.31 8.52
CA ARG A 192 4.04 -3.96 9.84
C ARG A 192 2.78 -3.65 10.64
N ASN A 193 2.44 -4.56 11.54
CA ASN A 193 1.40 -4.35 12.55
C ASN A 193 1.97 -3.52 13.71
N LEU A 194 1.73 -2.21 13.69
CA LEU A 194 2.25 -1.31 14.72
C LEU A 194 1.65 -1.58 16.10
N GLU A 195 0.42 -2.06 16.18
CA GLU A 195 -0.25 -2.41 17.44
C GLU A 195 0.43 -3.61 18.13
N GLU A 196 0.90 -4.59 17.38
CA GLU A 196 1.72 -5.70 17.91
C GLU A 196 3.08 -5.20 18.34
N MET A 197 3.74 -4.37 17.53
CA MET A 197 5.03 -3.78 17.86
C MET A 197 4.98 -2.91 19.14
N ILE A 198 3.86 -2.25 19.41
CA ILE A 198 3.64 -1.51 20.67
C ILE A 198 3.62 -2.48 21.87
N LYS A 199 2.92 -3.62 21.74
CA LYS A 199 2.90 -4.65 22.78
C LYS A 199 4.28 -5.24 23.04
N GLU A 200 5.07 -5.43 21.99
CA GLU A 200 6.46 -5.91 22.02
C GLU A 200 7.47 -4.84 22.43
N LYS A 201 7.02 -3.59 22.66
CA LYS A 201 7.85 -2.43 23.00
C LYS A 201 8.93 -2.10 21.94
N THR A 202 8.69 -2.45 20.68
CA THR A 202 9.54 -2.11 19.53
C THR A 202 9.04 -0.88 18.78
N PHE A 203 7.83 -0.41 19.08
CA PHE A 203 7.27 0.86 18.58
C PHE A 203 6.60 1.63 19.73
N ARG A 204 6.76 2.96 19.74
CA ARG A 204 6.21 3.81 20.80
C ARG A 204 4.74 4.09 20.56
N GLN A 205 3.94 3.95 21.60
CA GLN A 205 2.50 4.21 21.57
C GLN A 205 2.16 5.70 21.33
N ASP A 206 2.94 6.61 21.92
CA ASP A 206 2.75 8.06 21.75
C ASP A 206 3.00 8.50 20.29
N LEU A 207 4.04 7.98 19.65
CA LEU A 207 4.32 8.21 18.24
C LEU A 207 3.19 7.65 17.35
N TYR A 208 2.72 6.44 17.65
CA TYR A 208 1.61 5.83 16.92
C TYR A 208 0.39 6.74 16.85
N TYR A 209 -0.09 7.25 17.98
CA TYR A 209 -1.25 8.15 18.01
C TYR A 209 -0.99 9.49 17.30
N ARG A 210 0.25 9.93 17.21
CA ARG A 210 0.60 11.15 16.49
C ARG A 210 0.70 10.94 14.97
N LEU A 211 1.03 9.72 14.54
CA LEU A 211 1.07 9.33 13.14
C LEU A 211 -0.32 8.94 12.60
N ASP A 212 -1.10 8.20 13.38
CA ASP A 212 -2.41 7.66 12.97
C ASP A 212 -3.56 8.65 13.25
N VAL A 213 -3.41 9.89 12.80
CA VAL A 213 -4.50 10.88 12.83
C VAL A 213 -5.54 10.53 11.76
N ILE A 214 -5.07 10.15 10.57
CA ILE A 214 -5.91 9.64 9.49
C ILE A 214 -5.30 8.33 9.03
N GLY A 215 -5.92 7.21 9.42
CA GLY A 215 -5.52 5.86 9.01
C GLY A 215 -6.14 5.47 7.68
N ILE A 216 -5.32 4.99 6.74
CA ILE A 216 -5.74 4.47 5.45
C ILE A 216 -5.20 3.05 5.33
N ASN A 217 -6.10 2.06 5.24
CA ASN A 217 -5.73 0.66 5.07
C ASN A 217 -5.93 0.24 3.61
N LEU A 218 -4.82 -0.03 2.91
CA LEU A 218 -4.86 -0.54 1.54
C LEU A 218 -5.04 -2.06 1.56
N PRO A 219 -6.10 -2.58 0.93
CA PRO A 219 -6.34 -4.00 0.85
C PRO A 219 -5.28 -4.70 -0.01
N ALA A 220 -5.01 -5.95 0.32
CA ALA A 220 -4.20 -6.82 -0.51
C ALA A 220 -4.91 -7.10 -1.86
N LEU A 221 -4.14 -7.42 -2.90
CA LEU A 221 -4.70 -7.64 -4.23
C LEU A 221 -5.72 -8.81 -4.26
N ARG A 222 -5.51 -9.83 -3.42
CA ARG A 222 -6.46 -10.95 -3.25
C ARG A 222 -7.82 -10.54 -2.70
N GLU A 223 -7.93 -9.39 -2.05
CA GLU A 223 -9.17 -8.82 -1.48
C GLU A 223 -9.91 -7.91 -2.47
N ARG A 224 -9.27 -7.61 -3.62
CA ARG A 224 -9.82 -6.79 -4.71
C ARG A 224 -9.52 -7.41 -6.08
N LYS A 225 -9.83 -8.70 -6.24
CA LYS A 225 -9.56 -9.47 -7.46
C LYS A 225 -10.25 -8.90 -8.70
N GLU A 226 -11.31 -8.15 -8.50
CA GLU A 226 -12.02 -7.40 -9.54
C GLU A 226 -11.18 -6.31 -10.20
N ASP A 227 -10.10 -5.83 -9.55
CA ASP A 227 -9.18 -4.86 -10.12
C ASP A 227 -8.12 -5.51 -11.03
N ILE A 228 -7.95 -6.84 -10.96
CA ILE A 228 -6.90 -7.55 -11.72
C ILE A 228 -7.02 -7.34 -13.23
N PRO A 229 -8.20 -7.44 -13.87
CA PRO A 229 -8.33 -7.19 -15.29
C PRO A 229 -7.87 -5.79 -15.71
N ASP A 230 -8.29 -4.76 -14.96
CA ASP A 230 -7.93 -3.36 -15.23
C ASP A 230 -6.40 -3.15 -15.08
N LEU A 231 -5.81 -3.73 -14.03
CA LEU A 231 -4.36 -3.68 -13.80
C LEU A 231 -3.57 -4.38 -14.90
N VAL A 232 -4.02 -5.56 -15.34
CA VAL A 232 -3.39 -6.31 -16.44
C VAL A 232 -3.43 -5.50 -17.73
N GLU A 233 -4.58 -4.94 -18.09
CA GLU A 233 -4.71 -4.09 -19.28
C GLU A 233 -3.78 -2.88 -19.21
N TYR A 234 -3.73 -2.21 -18.08
CA TYR A 234 -2.83 -1.09 -17.83
C TYR A 234 -1.35 -1.48 -17.99
N PHE A 235 -0.93 -2.62 -17.38
CA PHE A 235 0.45 -3.06 -17.49
C PHE A 235 0.82 -3.47 -18.91
N ILE A 236 -0.06 -4.16 -19.65
CA ILE A 236 0.18 -4.48 -21.05
C ILE A 236 0.40 -3.20 -21.86
N LYS A 237 -0.45 -2.19 -21.71
CA LYS A 237 -0.30 -0.90 -22.41
C LYS A 237 1.03 -0.21 -22.06
N LYS A 238 1.36 -0.13 -20.77
CA LYS A 238 2.59 0.48 -20.25
C LYS A 238 3.84 -0.25 -20.75
N LEU A 239 3.82 -1.58 -20.69
CA LEU A 239 4.95 -2.42 -21.04
C LEU A 239 5.14 -2.56 -22.56
N ASN A 240 4.09 -2.47 -23.36
CA ASN A 240 4.22 -2.39 -24.81
C ASN A 240 5.14 -1.23 -25.25
N ILE A 241 4.98 -0.06 -24.61
CA ILE A 241 5.84 1.09 -24.87
C ILE A 241 7.27 0.82 -24.42
N LYS A 242 7.44 0.28 -23.20
CA LYS A 242 8.76 0.01 -22.61
C LYS A 242 9.56 -1.05 -23.38
N LEU A 243 8.88 -2.13 -23.81
CA LEU A 243 9.48 -3.30 -24.43
C LEU A 243 9.44 -3.26 -25.98
N ASN A 244 8.87 -2.19 -26.55
CA ASN A 244 8.61 -2.05 -27.99
C ASN A 244 7.90 -3.28 -28.57
N LYS A 245 6.85 -3.76 -27.89
CA LYS A 245 6.00 -4.87 -28.29
C LYS A 245 4.59 -4.40 -28.65
N ASN A 246 3.79 -5.27 -29.27
CA ASN A 246 2.44 -4.97 -29.76
C ASN A 246 1.45 -6.04 -29.30
N ILE A 247 1.45 -6.35 -27.99
CA ILE A 247 0.54 -7.31 -27.37
C ILE A 247 -0.81 -6.63 -27.15
N LEU A 248 -1.89 -7.24 -27.65
CA LEU A 248 -3.23 -6.66 -27.62
C LEU A 248 -3.97 -6.95 -26.32
N GLY A 249 -3.58 -8.01 -25.59
CA GLY A 249 -4.26 -8.38 -24.35
C GLY A 249 -3.80 -9.73 -23.80
N ILE A 250 -4.65 -10.31 -22.95
CA ILE A 250 -4.44 -11.60 -22.31
C ILE A 250 -5.61 -12.55 -22.62
N SER A 251 -5.37 -13.85 -22.74
CA SER A 251 -6.43 -14.84 -22.92
C SER A 251 -7.27 -15.00 -21.65
N ASN A 252 -8.53 -15.44 -21.80
CA ASN A 252 -9.43 -15.66 -20.68
C ASN A 252 -8.89 -16.70 -19.68
N ASP A 253 -8.28 -17.78 -20.18
CA ASP A 253 -7.71 -18.82 -19.32
C ASP A 253 -6.56 -18.26 -18.48
N ALA A 254 -5.68 -17.43 -19.08
CA ALA A 254 -4.60 -16.78 -18.36
C ALA A 254 -5.12 -15.77 -17.33
N LEU A 255 -6.13 -14.97 -17.70
CA LEU A 255 -6.75 -14.02 -16.78
C LEU A 255 -7.41 -14.73 -15.57
N ASN A 256 -8.11 -15.84 -15.80
CA ASN A 256 -8.70 -16.66 -14.75
C ASN A 256 -7.64 -17.18 -13.76
N LEU A 257 -6.49 -17.63 -14.24
CA LEU A 257 -5.39 -18.05 -13.38
C LEU A 257 -4.88 -16.89 -12.52
N LEU A 258 -4.72 -15.70 -13.10
CA LEU A 258 -4.32 -14.51 -12.34
C LEU A 258 -5.34 -14.13 -11.27
N GLN A 259 -6.65 -14.25 -11.53
CA GLN A 259 -7.70 -13.94 -10.55
C GLN A 259 -7.80 -14.96 -9.41
N GLN A 260 -7.37 -16.20 -9.62
CA GLN A 260 -7.39 -17.24 -8.59
C GLN A 260 -6.19 -17.18 -7.64
N TYR A 261 -5.09 -16.59 -8.05
CA TYR A 261 -3.86 -16.56 -7.27
C TYR A 261 -3.95 -15.62 -6.06
N GLN A 262 -3.13 -15.88 -5.03
CA GLN A 262 -3.19 -15.17 -3.74
C GLN A 262 -2.38 -13.87 -3.69
N TRP A 263 -1.48 -13.66 -4.64
CA TRP A 263 -0.69 -12.43 -4.81
C TRP A 263 0.07 -11.99 -3.54
N PRO A 264 0.99 -12.80 -2.99
CA PRO A 264 1.78 -12.40 -1.82
C PRO A 264 2.61 -11.13 -2.06
N GLY A 265 3.05 -10.88 -3.29
CA GLY A 265 3.75 -9.64 -3.70
C GLY A 265 2.82 -8.57 -4.29
N ASN A 266 1.51 -8.77 -4.22
CA ASN A 266 0.47 -7.82 -4.63
C ASN A 266 0.66 -7.29 -6.08
N ILE A 267 0.46 -5.98 -6.28
CA ILE A 267 0.55 -5.34 -7.61
C ILE A 267 1.97 -5.43 -8.18
N ARG A 268 3.01 -5.36 -7.33
CA ARG A 268 4.40 -5.47 -7.76
C ARG A 268 4.71 -6.85 -8.36
N GLU A 269 4.18 -7.91 -7.78
CA GLU A 269 4.30 -9.26 -8.31
C GLU A 269 3.52 -9.41 -9.62
N LEU A 270 2.30 -8.89 -9.68
CA LEU A 270 1.49 -8.90 -10.90
C LEU A 270 2.21 -8.19 -12.05
N GLU A 271 2.75 -6.99 -11.83
CA GLU A 271 3.52 -6.25 -12.85
C GLU A 271 4.71 -7.07 -13.34
N ASN A 272 5.48 -7.68 -12.45
CA ASN A 272 6.63 -8.51 -12.80
C ASN A 272 6.24 -9.75 -13.61
N ILE A 273 5.11 -10.40 -13.28
CA ILE A 273 4.62 -11.57 -14.01
C ILE A 273 4.16 -11.18 -15.40
N ILE A 274 3.44 -10.06 -15.55
CA ILE A 274 3.05 -9.57 -16.88
C ILE A 274 4.27 -9.17 -17.69
N GLU A 275 5.24 -8.46 -17.11
CA GLU A 275 6.50 -8.11 -17.81
C GLU A 275 7.25 -9.35 -18.27
N ARG A 276 7.37 -10.37 -17.41
CA ARG A 276 7.98 -11.65 -17.78
C ARG A 276 7.21 -12.32 -18.91
N ALA A 277 5.90 -12.46 -18.81
CA ALA A 277 5.08 -13.09 -19.84
C ALA A 277 5.21 -12.37 -21.17
N MET A 278 5.22 -11.05 -21.18
CA MET A 278 5.40 -10.24 -22.39
C MET A 278 6.77 -10.42 -23.01
N ASN A 279 7.84 -10.59 -22.23
CA ASN A 279 9.19 -10.82 -22.78
C ASN A 279 9.26 -12.12 -23.60
N PHE A 280 8.56 -13.17 -23.18
CA PHE A 280 8.55 -14.48 -23.86
C PHE A 280 7.41 -14.65 -24.88
N CYS A 281 6.45 -13.73 -24.91
CA CYS A 281 5.29 -13.81 -25.79
C CYS A 281 5.64 -13.21 -27.16
N ASP A 282 5.55 -14.03 -28.21
CA ASP A 282 5.68 -13.60 -29.59
C ASP A 282 4.31 -13.48 -30.28
N GLU A 283 3.22 -13.75 -29.57
CA GLU A 283 1.85 -13.69 -30.04
C GLU A 283 1.19 -12.35 -29.70
N LYS A 284 0.00 -12.11 -30.28
CA LYS A 284 -0.78 -10.90 -29.98
C LYS A 284 -1.46 -10.93 -28.61
N TYR A 285 -1.61 -12.09 -28.00
CA TYR A 285 -2.26 -12.28 -26.71
C TYR A 285 -1.40 -13.14 -25.78
N ILE A 286 -1.30 -12.74 -24.52
CA ILE A 286 -0.63 -13.53 -23.49
C ILE A 286 -1.53 -14.72 -23.15
N SER A 287 -1.10 -15.94 -23.50
CA SER A 287 -1.79 -17.17 -23.10
C SER A 287 -1.27 -17.71 -21.76
N SER A 288 -1.97 -18.67 -21.18
CA SER A 288 -1.56 -19.36 -19.95
C SER A 288 -0.20 -20.08 -20.09
N PHE A 289 0.25 -20.33 -21.32
CA PHE A 289 1.57 -20.93 -21.59
C PHE A 289 2.72 -20.05 -21.09
N TYR A 290 2.61 -18.73 -21.26
CA TYR A 290 3.65 -17.75 -20.87
C TYR A 290 3.65 -17.41 -19.37
N LEU A 291 2.64 -17.84 -18.63
CA LEU A 291 2.57 -17.63 -17.18
C LEU A 291 3.43 -18.66 -16.44
N PRO A 292 4.01 -18.27 -15.29
CA PRO A 292 4.76 -19.16 -14.42
C PRO A 292 3.96 -20.42 -14.02
N SER A 293 4.64 -21.54 -13.87
CA SER A 293 4.01 -22.84 -13.56
C SER A 293 3.27 -22.85 -12.22
N TYR A 294 3.74 -22.10 -11.22
CA TYR A 294 3.11 -22.04 -9.91
C TYR A 294 1.75 -21.32 -9.89
N LEU A 295 1.41 -20.57 -10.95
CA LEU A 295 0.08 -20.00 -11.15
C LEU A 295 -0.90 -21.00 -11.73
N LYS A 296 -0.41 -22.09 -12.30
CA LYS A 296 -1.25 -23.14 -12.90
C LYS A 296 -1.70 -24.08 -11.77
N PRO A 297 -2.97 -24.53 -11.76
CA PRO A 297 -3.37 -25.56 -10.81
C PRO A 297 -2.42 -26.74 -10.96
N THR A 298 -1.88 -27.21 -9.84
CA THR A 298 -1.15 -28.49 -9.83
C THR A 298 -2.18 -29.52 -10.25
N ILE A 299 -2.09 -30.01 -11.49
CA ILE A 299 -2.77 -31.24 -11.87
C ILE A 299 -2.13 -32.27 -10.96
N GLU A 300 -2.77 -32.59 -9.84
CA GLU A 300 -2.46 -33.83 -9.13
C GLU A 300 -2.59 -34.92 -10.17
N ASN A 301 -1.46 -35.36 -10.68
CA ASN A 301 -1.41 -36.49 -11.59
C ASN A 301 -1.95 -37.66 -10.75
N PRO A 302 -3.15 -38.22 -11.04
CA PRO A 302 -3.64 -39.37 -10.29
C PRO A 302 -2.79 -40.62 -10.55
N ASN A 303 -1.81 -40.53 -11.42
CA ASN A 303 -0.75 -41.47 -11.67
C ASN A 303 0.57 -40.95 -11.07
N LYS A 304 0.70 -40.82 -9.75
CA LYS A 304 1.93 -41.19 -9.11
C LYS A 304 2.11 -42.67 -9.44
N PHE A 305 2.85 -42.99 -10.49
CA PHE A 305 3.54 -44.27 -10.57
C PHE A 305 4.38 -44.31 -9.28
N ASP A 306 3.93 -45.08 -8.30
CA ASP A 306 4.83 -45.66 -7.30
C ASP A 306 5.87 -46.38 -8.13
N LEU A 307 7.00 -45.74 -8.34
CA LEU A 307 8.21 -46.45 -8.74
C LEU A 307 8.54 -47.31 -7.54
N ASP A 308 8.05 -48.54 -7.60
CA ASP A 308 8.52 -49.61 -6.72
C ASP A 308 10.04 -49.58 -6.76
N LYS A 309 10.64 -49.17 -5.64
CA LYS A 309 12.09 -49.05 -5.47
C LYS A 309 12.83 -50.36 -5.71
N ASP A 310 12.08 -51.45 -5.86
CA ASP A 310 12.62 -52.81 -6.00
C ASP A 310 12.80 -53.27 -7.46
N ASN A 311 12.46 -52.39 -8.44
CA ASN A 311 12.57 -52.76 -9.87
C ASN A 311 13.44 -51.77 -10.68
N ILE A 312 14.50 -51.23 -10.09
CA ILE A 312 15.54 -50.51 -10.84
C ILE A 312 16.57 -51.53 -11.26
N LEU A 313 16.50 -51.99 -12.50
CA LEU A 313 17.58 -52.79 -13.08
C LEU A 313 18.85 -51.96 -13.23
N PRO A 314 20.04 -52.48 -12.85
CA PRO A 314 21.29 -51.75 -13.02
C PRO A 314 21.58 -51.51 -14.50
N PHE A 315 22.24 -50.43 -14.83
CA PHE A 315 22.53 -49.91 -16.18
C PHE A 315 23.47 -50.84 -16.99
N GLU A 316 23.95 -51.94 -16.38
CA GLU A 316 24.94 -52.86 -16.97
C GLU A 316 24.34 -54.01 -17.81
N GLU A 317 23.02 -54.10 -17.96
CA GLU A 317 22.36 -55.17 -18.77
C GLU A 317 21.89 -54.75 -20.17
N TYR A 318 22.39 -53.63 -20.72
CA TYR A 318 22.14 -53.23 -22.10
C TYR A 318 23.46 -53.18 -22.88
N GLU A 319 24.06 -54.36 -23.17
CA GLU A 319 24.93 -54.63 -24.27
C GLU A 319 24.33 -55.71 -25.21
#